data_8be2a258644602bb0185e3c20e48c63c
#
_entry.id   8be2a258644602bb0185e3c20e48c63c
#
_cell.length_a   1.000
_cell.length_b   1.000
_cell.length_c   1.000
_cell.angle_alpha   90.00
_cell.angle_beta   90.00
_cell.angle_gamma   90.00
#
_symmetry.space_group_name_H-M   'P 1'
#
loop_
_entity.id
_entity.type
_entity.pdbx_description
1 polymer ?
#
loop_
_entity_poly.entity_id
_entity_poly.type
_entity_poly.pdbx_seq_one_letter_code
_entity_poly.pdbx_strand_id
1 'polypeptide(L)'
;VDWSMMTDSARILVVDNYDSFVYTIVGYLKTLGATVTVVRNDAIDPGEDGVIDEYDGVLISPGPGAPAESGASEGMIRLCAEQSKPMFGVCLGMQALAEVFGATVSHAPTIMHGKTSLVEHIDDEIFEGVANPMTATRYHSLAVEPDSVPEELVVTAWTQSDHIVQGIK
;
A
#
# COMPACT_ATOMS: atom_id res chain seq x y z
N VAL A 1 0.28 18.15 -8.46
CA VAL A 1 1.70 18.47 -8.31
C VAL A 1 2.36 18.25 -9.66
N ASP A 2 2.97 19.29 -10.23
CA ASP A 2 3.69 19.19 -11.51
C ASP A 2 5.03 18.48 -11.31
N TRP A 3 5.08 17.20 -11.64
CA TRP A 3 6.27 16.34 -11.55
C TRP A 3 7.37 16.70 -12.57
N SER A 4 7.09 17.57 -13.54
CA SER A 4 8.05 17.97 -14.59
C SER A 4 9.21 18.85 -14.08
N MET A 5 9.12 19.35 -12.84
CA MET A 5 10.11 20.24 -12.23
C MET A 5 11.05 19.55 -11.24
N MET A 6 10.93 18.25 -11.01
CA MET A 6 11.87 17.50 -10.16
C MET A 6 13.12 17.16 -10.98
N THR A 7 14.16 17.97 -10.81
CA THR A 7 15.48 17.74 -11.44
C THR A 7 16.23 16.56 -10.82
N ASP A 8 15.80 16.09 -9.65
CA ASP A 8 16.34 14.93 -8.98
C ASP A 8 15.32 13.77 -8.98
N SER A 9 15.80 12.55 -9.23
CA SER A 9 15.00 11.33 -9.17
C SER A 9 14.46 11.10 -7.76
N ALA A 10 13.13 10.91 -7.60
CA ALA A 10 12.53 10.60 -6.32
C ALA A 10 13.16 9.33 -5.71
N ARG A 11 13.59 9.39 -4.47
CA ARG A 11 14.19 8.27 -3.74
C ARG A 11 13.11 7.54 -2.95
N ILE A 12 12.84 6.30 -3.32
CA ILE A 12 11.78 5.49 -2.73
C ILE A 12 12.38 4.31 -1.98
N LEU A 13 12.05 4.20 -0.71
CA LEU A 13 12.30 3.02 0.09
C LEU A 13 11.16 2.01 -0.11
N VAL A 14 11.49 0.79 -0.51
CA VAL A 14 10.53 -0.32 -0.59
C VAL A 14 10.81 -1.28 0.56
N VAL A 15 9.83 -1.45 1.44
CA VAL A 15 9.85 -2.48 2.49
C VAL A 15 9.30 -3.76 1.88
N ASP A 16 10.17 -4.76 1.74
CA ASP A 16 9.87 -6.05 1.11
C ASP A 16 9.31 -7.04 2.14
N ASN A 17 8.05 -7.41 2.00
CA ASN A 17 7.36 -8.41 2.81
C ASN A 17 7.48 -9.84 2.24
N TYR A 18 8.58 -10.15 1.56
CA TYR A 18 8.85 -11.48 1.00
C TYR A 18 7.84 -11.93 -0.06
N ASP A 19 7.43 -11.00 -0.93
CA ASP A 19 6.50 -11.27 -2.02
C ASP A 19 7.21 -11.32 -3.38
N SER A 20 6.80 -12.24 -4.24
CA SER A 20 7.38 -12.38 -5.58
C SER A 20 7.09 -11.20 -6.51
N PHE A 21 6.07 -10.39 -6.20
CA PHE A 21 5.67 -9.22 -7.00
C PHE A 21 6.45 -7.95 -6.66
N VAL A 22 7.25 -7.95 -5.60
CA VAL A 22 8.04 -6.77 -5.16
C VAL A 22 8.87 -6.20 -6.30
N TYR A 23 9.62 -7.05 -7.00
CA TYR A 23 10.50 -6.58 -8.08
C TYR A 23 9.75 -6.12 -9.33
N THR A 24 8.52 -6.55 -9.54
CA THR A 24 7.63 -5.98 -10.56
C THR A 24 7.26 -4.54 -10.19
N ILE A 25 6.90 -4.28 -8.94
CA ILE A 25 6.62 -2.95 -8.42
C ILE A 25 7.86 -2.06 -8.52
N VAL A 26 9.02 -2.57 -8.13
CA VAL A 26 10.31 -1.87 -8.27
C VAL A 26 10.57 -1.49 -9.73
N GLY A 27 10.26 -2.39 -10.67
CA GLY A 27 10.35 -2.12 -12.10
C GLY A 27 9.46 -0.95 -12.54
N TYR A 28 8.24 -0.88 -12.04
CA TYR A 28 7.32 0.24 -12.30
C TYR A 28 7.86 1.57 -11.74
N LEU A 29 8.32 1.57 -10.49
CA LEU A 29 8.90 2.77 -9.87
C LEU A 29 10.11 3.28 -10.67
N LYS A 30 11.01 2.40 -11.10
CA LYS A 30 12.16 2.76 -11.93
C LYS A 30 11.75 3.28 -13.30
N THR A 31 10.72 2.71 -13.92
CA THR A 31 10.16 3.18 -15.19
C THR A 31 9.59 4.59 -15.05
N LEU A 32 9.04 4.93 -13.89
CA LEU A 32 8.56 6.26 -13.53
C LEU A 32 9.70 7.24 -13.16
N GLY A 33 10.96 6.79 -13.20
CA GLY A 33 12.14 7.63 -12.95
C GLY A 33 12.62 7.65 -11.49
N ALA A 34 12.06 6.82 -10.60
CA ALA A 34 12.49 6.77 -9.21
C ALA A 34 13.81 6.01 -9.02
N THR A 35 14.60 6.45 -8.04
CA THR A 35 15.69 5.67 -7.46
C THR A 35 15.12 4.84 -6.31
N VAL A 36 15.32 3.52 -6.35
CA VAL A 36 14.65 2.60 -5.43
C VAL A 36 15.67 1.84 -4.59
N THR A 37 15.48 1.87 -3.27
CA THR A 37 16.17 1.02 -2.31
C THR A 37 15.17 -0.01 -1.79
N VAL A 38 15.54 -1.29 -1.82
CA VAL A 38 14.71 -2.40 -1.32
C VAL A 38 15.33 -2.93 -0.05
N VAL A 39 14.57 -2.97 1.04
CA VAL A 39 14.99 -3.55 2.32
C VAL A 39 13.92 -4.49 2.82
N ARG A 40 14.31 -5.67 3.31
CA ARG A 40 13.35 -6.64 3.85
C ARG A 40 12.76 -6.17 5.18
N ASN A 41 11.54 -6.56 5.45
CA ASN A 41 10.79 -6.15 6.63
C ASN A 41 11.41 -6.60 7.97
N ASP A 42 12.33 -7.55 7.94
CA ASP A 42 13.10 -8.04 9.10
C ASP A 42 14.54 -7.48 9.15
N ALA A 43 14.91 -6.65 8.17
CA ALA A 43 16.25 -6.05 8.05
C ALA A 43 16.23 -4.51 8.20
N ILE A 44 15.12 -3.94 8.66
CA ILE A 44 14.96 -2.51 8.91
C ILE A 44 14.29 -2.30 10.28
N ASP A 45 14.77 -1.34 11.03
CA ASP A 45 14.20 -0.98 12.33
C ASP A 45 13.54 0.40 12.26
N PRO A 46 12.21 0.49 12.41
CA PRO A 46 11.50 1.78 12.45
C PRO A 46 11.90 2.67 13.61
N GLY A 47 12.53 2.11 14.65
CA GLY A 47 13.04 2.85 15.80
C GLY A 47 14.43 3.46 15.60
N GLU A 48 15.09 3.17 14.48
CA GLU A 48 16.40 3.77 14.18
C GLU A 48 16.24 5.23 13.75
N ASP A 49 17.00 6.12 14.38
CA ASP A 49 16.97 7.55 14.08
C ASP A 49 17.34 7.82 12.62
N GLY A 50 16.47 8.56 11.91
CA GLY A 50 16.71 8.97 10.53
C GLY A 50 16.53 7.86 9.48
N VAL A 51 15.98 6.71 9.83
CA VAL A 51 15.87 5.54 8.92
C VAL A 51 15.15 5.84 7.61
N ILE A 52 14.27 6.84 7.56
CA ILE A 52 13.57 7.27 6.35
C ILE A 52 13.94 8.67 5.86
N ASP A 53 14.91 9.35 6.50
CA ASP A 53 15.20 10.77 6.22
C ASP A 53 15.67 11.00 4.79
N GLU A 54 16.48 10.08 4.26
CA GLU A 54 17.03 10.22 2.91
C GLU A 54 16.03 9.89 1.79
N TYR A 55 14.85 9.36 2.11
CA TYR A 55 13.84 8.96 1.12
C TYR A 55 12.74 10.02 0.99
N ASP A 56 12.23 10.17 -0.23
CA ASP A 56 11.12 11.06 -0.55
C ASP A 56 9.76 10.37 -0.31
N GLY A 57 9.76 9.04 -0.27
CA GLY A 57 8.57 8.24 0.02
C GLY A 57 8.91 6.81 0.39
N VAL A 58 7.93 6.11 0.98
CA VAL A 58 8.03 4.71 1.40
C VAL A 58 6.94 3.89 0.74
N LEU A 59 7.28 2.74 0.18
CA LEU A 59 6.32 1.76 -0.32
C LEU A 59 6.38 0.50 0.55
N ILE A 60 5.22 0.09 1.06
CA ILE A 60 5.05 -1.18 1.78
C ILE A 60 4.49 -2.21 0.81
N SER A 61 5.23 -3.27 0.58
CA SER A 61 4.94 -4.25 -0.46
C SER A 61 3.80 -5.20 -0.09
N PRO A 62 3.25 -5.93 -1.07
CA PRO A 62 2.50 -7.15 -0.78
C PRO A 62 3.33 -8.13 0.06
N GLY A 63 2.67 -9.11 0.65
CA GLY A 63 3.34 -10.16 1.39
C GLY A 63 2.36 -11.23 1.88
N PRO A 64 2.87 -12.37 2.36
CA PRO A 64 2.07 -13.42 2.97
C PRO A 64 1.65 -13.06 4.40
N GLY A 65 0.65 -13.76 4.91
CA GLY A 65 0.19 -13.66 6.29
C GLY A 65 -0.69 -12.44 6.56
N ALA A 66 -0.76 -12.07 7.82
CA ALA A 66 -1.52 -10.92 8.31
C ALA A 66 -0.60 -9.71 8.54
N PRO A 67 -1.16 -8.48 8.58
CA PRO A 67 -0.39 -7.28 8.85
C PRO A 67 0.47 -7.35 10.12
N ALA A 68 -0.08 -7.85 11.21
CA ALA A 68 0.64 -8.02 12.49
C ALA A 68 1.90 -8.93 12.39
N GLU A 69 1.99 -9.75 11.34
CA GLU A 69 3.13 -10.64 11.06
C GLU A 69 4.12 -10.04 10.06
N SER A 70 3.89 -8.81 9.60
CA SER A 70 4.67 -8.16 8.54
C SER A 70 5.95 -7.47 9.01
N GLY A 71 6.50 -7.89 10.15
CA GLY A 71 7.76 -7.36 10.68
C GLY A 71 7.69 -5.83 10.92
N ALA A 72 8.60 -5.09 10.31
CA ALA A 72 8.69 -3.65 10.48
C ALA A 72 7.58 -2.84 9.78
N SER A 73 6.72 -3.45 8.96
CA SER A 73 5.79 -2.72 8.08
C SER A 73 4.86 -1.76 8.83
N GLU A 74 4.20 -2.22 9.91
CA GLU A 74 3.34 -1.34 10.70
C GLU A 74 4.10 -0.21 11.39
N GLY A 75 5.29 -0.51 11.92
CA GLY A 75 6.16 0.51 12.52
C GLY A 75 6.59 1.56 11.52
N MET A 76 6.93 1.15 10.29
CA MET A 76 7.27 2.07 9.20
C MET A 76 6.08 2.95 8.79
N ILE A 77 4.86 2.40 8.79
CA ILE A 77 3.64 3.18 8.51
C ILE A 77 3.42 4.24 9.59
N ARG A 78 3.55 3.87 10.90
CA ARG A 78 3.45 4.84 12.01
C ARG A 78 4.50 5.94 11.87
N LEU A 79 5.74 5.58 11.59
CA LEU A 79 6.83 6.54 11.40
C LEU A 79 6.57 7.49 10.23
N CYS A 80 6.06 6.97 9.11
CA CYS A 80 5.67 7.79 7.96
C CYS A 80 4.56 8.79 8.34
N ALA A 81 3.54 8.34 9.09
CA ALA A 81 2.45 9.19 9.54
C ALA A 81 2.96 10.30 10.49
N GLU A 82 3.81 9.96 11.47
CA GLU A 82 4.40 10.90 12.43
C GLU A 82 5.25 11.97 11.75
N GLN A 83 6.01 11.59 10.71
CA GLN A 83 6.88 12.50 9.97
C GLN A 83 6.22 13.13 8.74
N SER A 84 4.93 12.86 8.49
CA SER A 84 4.25 13.27 7.26
C SER A 84 5.00 12.86 5.98
N LYS A 85 5.66 11.70 6.02
CA LYS A 85 6.36 11.11 4.88
C LYS A 85 5.35 10.42 3.95
N PRO A 86 5.33 10.75 2.65
CA PRO A 86 4.48 10.05 1.69
C PRO A 86 4.70 8.53 1.74
N MET A 87 3.61 7.76 1.81
CA MET A 87 3.70 6.31 1.78
C MET A 87 2.61 5.70 0.89
N PHE A 88 2.91 4.53 0.34
CA PHE A 88 1.98 3.74 -0.45
C PHE A 88 2.03 2.28 -0.05
N GLY A 89 0.88 1.70 0.28
CA GLY A 89 0.77 0.30 0.66
C GLY A 89 0.06 -0.52 -0.42
N VAL A 90 0.63 -1.67 -0.79
CA VAL A 90 0.03 -2.58 -1.77
C VAL A 90 -0.39 -3.87 -1.07
N CYS A 91 -1.65 -4.27 -1.21
CA CYS A 91 -2.23 -5.49 -0.63
C CYS A 91 -2.00 -5.55 0.89
N LEU A 92 -1.06 -6.37 1.37
CA LEU A 92 -0.67 -6.42 2.79
C LEU A 92 -0.30 -5.03 3.33
N GLY A 93 0.36 -4.20 2.53
CA GLY A 93 0.73 -2.84 2.93
C GLY A 93 -0.49 -1.93 3.14
N MET A 94 -1.55 -2.05 2.33
CA MET A 94 -2.82 -1.35 2.54
C MET A 94 -3.54 -1.88 3.79
N GLN A 95 -3.55 -3.19 4.00
CA GLN A 95 -4.14 -3.82 5.18
C GLN A 95 -3.42 -3.37 6.47
N ALA A 96 -2.09 -3.32 6.44
CA ALA A 96 -1.28 -2.81 7.54
C ALA A 96 -1.57 -1.34 7.85
N LEU A 97 -1.75 -0.51 6.81
CA LEU A 97 -2.20 0.88 7.00
C LEU A 97 -3.55 0.92 7.72
N ALA A 98 -4.51 0.11 7.30
CA ALA A 98 -5.82 0.05 7.95
C ALA A 98 -5.72 -0.33 9.43
N GLU A 99 -4.95 -1.36 9.78
CA GLU A 99 -4.76 -1.80 11.19
C GLU A 99 -4.04 -0.75 12.03
N VAL A 100 -3.02 -0.08 11.48
CA VAL A 100 -2.29 1.00 12.19
C VAL A 100 -3.23 2.11 12.65
N PHE A 101 -4.25 2.42 11.85
CA PHE A 101 -5.26 3.43 12.18
C PHE A 101 -6.50 2.85 12.90
N GLY A 102 -6.49 1.59 13.25
CA GLY A 102 -7.52 0.96 14.12
C GLY A 102 -8.63 0.25 13.38
N ALA A 103 -8.55 0.10 12.06
CA ALA A 103 -9.48 -0.76 11.32
C ALA A 103 -9.19 -2.25 11.59
N THR A 104 -10.16 -3.10 11.32
CA THR A 104 -10.06 -4.55 11.45
C THR A 104 -9.77 -5.18 10.10
N VAL A 105 -8.77 -6.05 10.06
CA VAL A 105 -8.49 -6.92 8.90
C VAL A 105 -8.86 -8.35 9.28
N SER A 106 -9.72 -8.96 8.49
CA SER A 106 -10.23 -10.31 8.73
C SER A 106 -10.28 -11.14 7.45
N HIS A 107 -10.68 -12.40 7.57
CA HIS A 107 -10.86 -13.24 6.39
C HIS A 107 -11.92 -12.66 5.45
N ALA A 108 -11.56 -12.50 4.19
CA ALA A 108 -12.50 -12.08 3.16
C ALA A 108 -13.64 -13.13 3.05
N PRO A 109 -14.89 -12.69 2.80
CA PRO A 109 -16.01 -13.61 2.61
C PRO A 109 -15.77 -14.65 1.50
N THR A 110 -14.95 -14.28 0.51
CA THR A 110 -14.54 -15.16 -0.59
C THR A 110 -13.04 -15.02 -0.81
N ILE A 111 -12.32 -16.14 -0.77
CA ILE A 111 -10.89 -16.17 -1.11
C ILE A 111 -10.76 -15.96 -2.62
N MET A 112 -9.97 -14.95 -3.00
CA MET A 112 -9.68 -14.61 -4.38
C MET A 112 -8.21 -14.87 -4.70
N HIS A 113 -7.96 -15.67 -5.73
CA HIS A 113 -6.61 -15.93 -6.21
C HIS A 113 -6.61 -15.98 -7.75
N GLY A 114 -6.04 -14.94 -8.37
CA GLY A 114 -5.94 -14.83 -9.82
C GLY A 114 -7.27 -14.63 -10.55
N LYS A 115 -8.33 -14.19 -9.84
CA LYS A 115 -9.64 -13.86 -10.44
C LYS A 115 -9.79 -12.36 -10.58
N THR A 116 -10.42 -11.92 -11.65
CA THR A 116 -10.73 -10.52 -11.88
C THR A 116 -12.05 -10.12 -11.23
N SER A 117 -12.13 -8.87 -10.81
CA SER A 117 -13.35 -8.21 -10.36
C SER A 117 -13.42 -6.79 -10.92
N LEU A 118 -14.63 -6.27 -11.04
CA LEU A 118 -14.84 -4.84 -11.27
C LEU A 118 -14.68 -4.12 -9.95
N VAL A 119 -13.83 -3.10 -9.94
CA VAL A 119 -13.55 -2.24 -8.78
C VAL A 119 -14.00 -0.83 -9.11
N GLU A 120 -14.89 -0.30 -8.30
CA GLU A 120 -15.28 1.10 -8.32
C GLU A 120 -14.34 1.92 -7.44
N HIS A 121 -14.13 3.17 -7.79
CA HIS A 121 -13.32 4.10 -7.02
C HIS A 121 -13.95 5.50 -6.98
N ILE A 122 -13.56 6.28 -5.99
CA ILE A 122 -13.93 7.70 -5.93
C ILE A 122 -13.13 8.50 -6.96
N ASP A 123 -13.56 9.74 -7.19
CA ASP A 123 -12.80 10.70 -7.99
C ASP A 123 -11.67 11.29 -7.13
N ASP A 124 -10.48 10.70 -7.25
CA ASP A 124 -9.27 11.08 -6.53
C ASP A 124 -8.07 11.08 -7.49
N GLU A 125 -7.10 11.94 -7.24
CA GLU A 125 -5.90 12.12 -8.09
C GLU A 125 -5.13 10.80 -8.31
N ILE A 126 -5.17 9.87 -7.34
CA ILE A 126 -4.52 8.55 -7.46
C ILE A 126 -5.12 7.69 -8.57
N PHE A 127 -6.37 7.97 -8.96
CA PHE A 127 -7.07 7.24 -10.02
C PHE A 127 -7.18 8.04 -11.32
N GLU A 128 -6.44 9.15 -11.46
CA GLU A 128 -6.48 9.94 -12.69
C GLU A 128 -6.13 9.10 -13.91
N GLY A 129 -7.02 9.09 -14.90
CA GLY A 129 -6.87 8.27 -16.11
C GLY A 129 -7.23 6.79 -15.95
N VAL A 130 -7.63 6.35 -14.77
CA VAL A 130 -8.10 4.99 -14.52
C VAL A 130 -9.60 4.89 -14.82
N ALA A 131 -10.00 3.84 -15.55
CA ALA A 131 -11.42 3.60 -15.83
C ALA A 131 -12.21 3.32 -14.54
N ASN A 132 -13.46 3.79 -14.46
CA ASN A 132 -14.35 3.51 -13.34
C ASN A 132 -15.68 2.92 -13.85
N PRO A 133 -15.99 1.64 -13.58
CA PRO A 133 -15.16 0.69 -12.82
C PRO A 133 -13.92 0.22 -13.61
N MET A 134 -12.83 -0.08 -12.90
CA MET A 134 -11.66 -0.75 -13.47
C MET A 134 -11.75 -2.28 -13.28
N THR A 135 -11.13 -3.04 -14.18
CA THR A 135 -10.95 -4.49 -13.99
C THR A 135 -9.64 -4.74 -13.27
N ALA A 136 -9.69 -5.32 -12.08
CA ALA A 136 -8.51 -5.66 -11.28
C ALA A 136 -8.45 -7.15 -10.97
N THR A 137 -7.23 -7.71 -10.99
CA THR A 137 -6.98 -9.09 -10.56
C THR A 137 -6.74 -9.10 -9.05
N ARG A 138 -7.42 -10.01 -8.35
CA ARG A 138 -7.38 -10.12 -6.89
C ARG A 138 -6.58 -11.34 -6.46
N TYR A 139 -5.71 -11.14 -5.44
CA TYR A 139 -4.86 -12.17 -4.84
C TYR A 139 -4.86 -12.05 -3.32
N HIS A 140 -6.05 -12.03 -2.68
CA HIS A 140 -6.12 -11.85 -1.23
C HIS A 140 -7.08 -12.82 -0.58
N SER A 141 -6.73 -13.26 0.63
CA SER A 141 -7.58 -14.03 1.54
C SER A 141 -8.08 -13.20 2.72
N LEU A 142 -7.44 -12.06 2.98
CA LEU A 142 -7.82 -11.09 4.00
C LEU A 142 -8.38 -9.82 3.35
N ALA A 143 -9.23 -9.12 4.08
CA ALA A 143 -9.84 -7.85 3.67
C ALA A 143 -10.03 -6.93 4.87
N VAL A 144 -10.00 -5.63 4.62
CA VAL A 144 -10.41 -4.63 5.61
C VAL A 144 -11.92 -4.67 5.77
N GLU A 145 -12.41 -4.75 7.01
CA GLU A 145 -13.84 -4.67 7.31
C GLU A 145 -14.34 -3.22 7.12
N PRO A 146 -15.27 -2.96 6.17
CA PRO A 146 -15.68 -1.60 5.84
C PRO A 146 -16.18 -0.80 7.04
N ASP A 147 -16.98 -1.43 7.90
CA ASP A 147 -17.59 -0.78 9.07
C ASP A 147 -16.59 -0.48 10.20
N SER A 148 -15.36 -1.00 10.09
CA SER A 148 -14.29 -0.77 11.06
C SER A 148 -13.36 0.38 10.67
N VAL A 149 -13.47 0.91 9.46
CA VAL A 149 -12.60 1.98 8.96
C VAL A 149 -12.88 3.26 9.75
N PRO A 150 -11.89 3.82 10.46
CA PRO A 150 -12.07 5.02 11.27
C PRO A 150 -12.21 6.28 10.42
N GLU A 151 -12.66 7.39 11.04
CA GLU A 151 -12.91 8.66 10.34
C GLU A 151 -11.66 9.30 9.72
N GLU A 152 -10.48 8.94 10.23
CA GLU A 152 -9.18 9.41 9.73
C GLU A 152 -8.83 8.81 8.36
N LEU A 153 -9.48 7.72 7.96
CA LEU A 153 -9.28 7.05 6.69
C LEU A 153 -10.52 7.14 5.81
N VAL A 154 -10.30 7.23 4.52
CA VAL A 154 -11.36 7.24 3.51
C VAL A 154 -11.23 5.99 2.65
N VAL A 155 -12.31 5.21 2.52
CA VAL A 155 -12.36 4.12 1.52
C VAL A 155 -12.42 4.75 0.14
N THR A 156 -11.42 4.48 -0.68
CA THR A 156 -11.26 5.09 -2.01
C THR A 156 -11.63 4.16 -3.15
N ALA A 157 -11.62 2.84 -2.90
CA ALA A 157 -11.99 1.85 -3.91
C ALA A 157 -12.60 0.60 -3.26
N TRP A 158 -13.54 -0.04 -3.96
CA TRP A 158 -14.22 -1.26 -3.51
C TRP A 158 -14.67 -2.12 -4.69
N THR A 159 -14.83 -3.39 -4.46
CA THR A 159 -15.39 -4.31 -5.47
C THR A 159 -16.88 -4.05 -5.67
N GLN A 160 -17.33 -4.02 -6.93
CA GLN A 160 -18.73 -3.75 -7.28
C GLN A 160 -19.68 -4.85 -6.80
N SER A 161 -19.23 -6.11 -6.80
CA SER A 161 -20.09 -7.27 -6.53
C SER A 161 -20.34 -7.54 -5.04
N ASP A 162 -19.31 -7.36 -4.21
CA ASP A 162 -19.29 -7.80 -2.81
C ASP A 162 -18.79 -6.71 -1.84
N HIS A 163 -18.58 -5.50 -2.33
CA HIS A 163 -18.17 -4.30 -1.57
C HIS A 163 -16.93 -4.49 -0.68
N ILE A 164 -15.99 -5.35 -1.12
CA ILE A 164 -14.72 -5.53 -0.44
C ILE A 164 -13.84 -4.30 -0.66
N VAL A 165 -13.30 -3.73 0.41
CA VAL A 165 -12.38 -2.60 0.37
C VAL A 165 -11.12 -2.97 -0.44
N GLN A 166 -10.81 -2.15 -1.45
CA GLN A 166 -9.66 -2.33 -2.34
C GLN A 166 -8.70 -1.14 -2.29
N GLY A 167 -9.11 -0.03 -1.73
CA GLY A 167 -8.29 1.17 -1.54
C GLY A 167 -8.76 2.00 -0.36
N ILE A 168 -7.79 2.57 0.36
CA ILE A 168 -7.98 3.52 1.46
C ILE A 168 -6.95 4.65 1.36
N LYS A 169 -7.32 5.81 1.88
CA LYS A 169 -6.47 7.01 1.93
C LYS A 169 -6.59 7.70 3.28
#